data_017479da80bdfcf520daa490efbe620c
#
_entry.id   017479da80bdfcf520daa490efbe620c
#
_cell.length_a   1.000
_cell.length_b   1.000
_cell.length_c   1.000
_cell.angle_alpha   90.00
_cell.angle_beta   90.00
_cell.angle_gamma   90.00
#
_symmetry.space_group_name_H-M   'P 1'
#
loop_
_entity.id
_entity.type
_entity.pdbx_description
1 polymer ?
#
loop_
_entity_poly.entity_id
_entity_poly.type
_entity_poly.pdbx_seq_one_letter_code
_entity_poly.pdbx_strand_id
1 'polypeptide(L)'
;MNQDRVTVHSGIDSIGNIADSSHTDSIDMKIESRYLEQALRLHRQHPVVDMHLDLAGELVLRHELGEQNVLYHRYLKNFYQAGIRVIASSIYVANCDLDHAWANALMQIKLLKGEIVTCNLELQRSREKEPLYERVLLIRSRQDLAKLLDQKNTEKRELGILLYMEGLDCIGEETDRLEELFRQGVRGAALTWSRKDALATGCCKASEHRQIRGGLTEKGMETVRKLEELNMFLDVSHLNDDGFTDVCRITTRPFVATHSNSRTIYDNYRNLTDGQMQKLAQQ
;
A
#
# COMPACT_ATOMS: atom_id res chain seq x y z
N MET A 1 -22.65 26.99 -5.98
CA MET A 1 -21.84 26.88 -7.21
C MET A 1 -20.47 27.46 -6.86
N ASN A 2 -19.55 26.66 -6.46
CA ASN A 2 -18.12 26.95 -6.55
C ASN A 2 -17.39 25.61 -6.54
N GLN A 3 -16.65 25.43 -7.61
CA GLN A 3 -15.87 24.25 -7.90
C GLN A 3 -14.55 24.34 -7.09
N ASP A 4 -14.42 23.58 -6.01
CA ASP A 4 -13.13 23.23 -5.45
C ASP A 4 -12.95 21.73 -5.51
N ARG A 5 -12.78 21.24 -6.76
CA ARG A 5 -12.15 19.95 -7.00
C ARG A 5 -10.65 20.12 -6.72
N VAL A 6 -10.23 19.72 -5.55
CA VAL A 6 -8.82 19.52 -5.26
C VAL A 6 -8.35 18.37 -6.15
N THR A 7 -7.63 18.71 -7.18
CA THR A 7 -6.92 17.75 -8.04
C THR A 7 -5.88 17.07 -7.15
N VAL A 8 -6.09 15.80 -6.85
CA VAL A 8 -5.04 14.97 -6.28
C VAL A 8 -3.99 14.81 -7.38
N HIS A 9 -2.92 15.58 -7.28
CA HIS A 9 -1.74 15.36 -8.10
C HIS A 9 -1.12 14.04 -7.64
N SER A 10 -1.41 12.98 -8.39
CA SER A 10 -0.65 11.74 -8.33
C SER A 10 0.79 12.07 -8.70
N GLY A 11 1.71 11.86 -7.78
CA GLY A 11 3.15 12.07 -8.00
C GLY A 11 3.80 11.06 -8.97
N ILE A 12 3.06 10.61 -9.98
CA ILE A 12 3.50 9.62 -10.97
C ILE A 12 3.87 10.27 -12.31
N ASP A 13 3.55 11.55 -12.54
CA ASP A 13 3.88 12.23 -13.80
C ASP A 13 5.37 12.62 -13.96
N SER A 14 6.25 12.29 -13.02
CA SER A 14 7.67 12.66 -13.09
C SER A 14 8.60 11.58 -13.65
N ILE A 15 8.10 10.46 -14.18
CA ILE A 15 8.94 9.42 -14.81
C ILE A 15 8.89 9.48 -16.35
N GLY A 16 8.14 10.40 -16.93
CA GLY A 16 7.88 10.40 -18.37
C GLY A 16 8.28 11.64 -19.12
N ASN A 17 9.43 12.27 -18.87
CA ASN A 17 10.09 13.19 -19.84
C ASN A 17 11.49 13.55 -19.34
N ILE A 18 12.43 12.64 -19.50
CA ILE A 18 13.86 12.98 -19.60
C ILE A 18 14.24 12.81 -21.06
N ALA A 19 13.92 13.80 -21.87
CA ALA A 19 14.52 14.00 -23.17
C ALA A 19 14.57 15.49 -23.43
N ASP A 20 15.71 16.01 -23.28
CA ASP A 20 16.42 17.06 -23.98
C ASP A 20 17.15 18.02 -23.03
N SER A 21 18.39 17.67 -22.70
CA SER A 21 19.48 18.61 -22.53
C SER A 21 20.77 17.90 -22.95
N SER A 22 21.16 18.12 -24.17
CA SER A 22 22.46 17.73 -24.72
C SER A 22 23.58 18.45 -23.96
N HIS A 23 24.11 17.83 -22.91
CA HIS A 23 25.43 17.94 -22.29
C HIS A 23 25.47 17.34 -20.88
N THR A 24 25.01 16.10 -20.74
CA THR A 24 25.32 15.31 -19.55
C THR A 24 26.28 14.21 -19.94
N ASP A 25 27.45 14.29 -19.37
CA ASP A 25 28.64 13.56 -19.71
C ASP A 25 28.45 12.02 -19.70
N SER A 26 29.18 11.38 -20.62
CA SER A 26 29.29 9.92 -20.75
C SER A 26 29.68 9.18 -19.46
N ILE A 27 30.08 9.90 -18.42
CA ILE A 27 30.45 9.39 -17.10
C ILE A 27 29.21 9.12 -16.29
N ASP A 28 28.23 10.03 -16.28
CA ASP A 28 26.97 9.85 -15.50
C ASP A 28 26.15 8.68 -16.04
N MET A 29 26.03 8.53 -17.36
CA MET A 29 25.37 7.37 -17.97
C MET A 29 26.04 6.03 -17.65
N LYS A 30 27.38 5.99 -17.52
CA LYS A 30 28.11 4.77 -17.13
C LYS A 30 27.95 4.45 -15.65
N ILE A 31 27.88 5.46 -14.80
CA ILE A 31 27.61 5.30 -13.37
C ILE A 31 26.17 4.78 -13.17
N GLU A 32 25.20 5.38 -13.86
CA GLU A 32 23.80 4.94 -13.81
C GLU A 32 23.62 3.51 -14.29
N SER A 33 24.25 3.12 -15.42
CA SER A 33 24.18 1.76 -15.94
C SER A 33 24.76 0.72 -14.94
N ARG A 34 25.86 1.05 -14.28
CA ARG A 34 26.48 0.17 -13.28
C ARG A 34 25.58 -0.03 -12.05
N TYR A 35 24.96 1.03 -11.55
CA TYR A 35 24.04 0.91 -10.42
C TYR A 35 22.75 0.20 -10.81
N LEU A 36 22.23 0.42 -12.00
CA LEU A 36 21.10 -0.31 -12.54
C LEU A 36 21.39 -1.81 -12.63
N GLU A 37 22.54 -2.21 -13.18
CA GLU A 37 22.93 -3.62 -13.23
C GLU A 37 23.05 -4.26 -11.83
N GLN A 38 23.62 -3.52 -10.88
CA GLN A 38 23.73 -3.99 -9.49
C GLN A 38 22.35 -4.13 -8.85
N ALA A 39 21.45 -3.16 -9.03
CA ALA A 39 20.07 -3.21 -8.53
C ALA A 39 19.30 -4.39 -9.13
N LEU A 40 19.34 -4.57 -10.45
CA LEU A 40 18.68 -5.69 -11.11
C LEU A 40 19.24 -7.05 -10.69
N ARG A 41 20.55 -7.14 -10.41
CA ARG A 41 21.15 -8.36 -9.86
C ARG A 41 20.65 -8.63 -8.46
N LEU A 42 20.56 -7.59 -7.60
CA LEU A 42 20.00 -7.69 -6.25
C LEU A 42 18.55 -8.14 -6.29
N HIS A 43 17.72 -7.53 -7.14
CA HIS A 43 16.30 -7.88 -7.28
C HIS A 43 16.09 -9.31 -7.82
N ARG A 44 17.04 -9.84 -8.61
CA ARG A 44 16.98 -11.26 -9.03
C ARG A 44 17.30 -12.22 -7.87
N GLN A 45 18.14 -11.81 -6.93
CA GLN A 45 18.52 -12.61 -5.76
C GLN A 45 17.49 -12.48 -4.62
N HIS A 46 16.87 -11.31 -4.51
CA HIS A 46 15.93 -10.97 -3.44
C HIS A 46 14.66 -10.37 -4.05
N PRO A 47 13.50 -10.99 -3.81
CA PRO A 47 12.25 -10.47 -4.36
C PRO A 47 11.94 -9.08 -3.80
N VAL A 48 11.52 -8.17 -4.67
CA VAL A 48 11.06 -6.85 -4.25
C VAL A 48 9.64 -6.96 -3.72
N VAL A 49 9.42 -6.43 -2.52
CA VAL A 49 8.12 -6.34 -1.87
C VAL A 49 7.80 -4.86 -1.68
N ASP A 50 6.76 -4.38 -2.34
CA ASP A 50 6.21 -3.04 -2.12
C ASP A 50 5.10 -3.13 -1.07
N MET A 51 5.32 -2.51 0.10
CA MET A 51 4.41 -2.61 1.23
C MET A 51 3.29 -1.56 1.21
N HIS A 52 3.32 -0.62 0.24
CA HIS A 52 2.26 0.37 0.09
C HIS A 52 2.20 0.90 -1.34
N LEU A 53 1.13 0.57 -2.04
CA LEU A 53 0.83 1.13 -3.36
C LEU A 53 -0.66 1.42 -3.47
N ASP A 54 -1.02 2.65 -3.87
CA ASP A 54 -2.40 3.10 -4.08
C ASP A 54 -3.02 2.55 -5.37
N LEU A 55 -2.71 1.27 -5.66
CA LEU A 55 -3.11 0.63 -6.89
C LEU A 55 -4.63 0.61 -7.06
N ALA A 56 -5.39 0.30 -5.99
CA ALA A 56 -6.85 0.21 -6.10
C ALA A 56 -7.49 1.56 -6.45
N GLY A 57 -7.04 2.66 -5.82
CA GLY A 57 -7.51 4.00 -6.13
C GLY A 57 -7.16 4.44 -7.56
N GLU A 58 -5.94 4.14 -7.99
CA GLU A 58 -5.49 4.43 -9.36
C GLU A 58 -6.32 3.65 -10.40
N LEU A 59 -6.64 2.38 -10.15
CA LEU A 59 -7.50 1.60 -11.03
C LEU A 59 -8.90 2.21 -11.15
N VAL A 60 -9.48 2.69 -10.04
CA VAL A 60 -10.78 3.40 -10.07
C VAL A 60 -10.69 4.63 -10.97
N LEU A 61 -9.68 5.49 -10.75
CA LEU A 61 -9.49 6.70 -11.57
C LEU A 61 -9.38 6.38 -13.06
N ARG A 62 -8.59 5.35 -13.41
CA ARG A 62 -8.40 4.96 -14.82
C ARG A 62 -9.67 4.41 -15.45
N HIS A 63 -10.45 3.61 -14.71
CA HIS A 63 -11.74 3.14 -15.19
C HIS A 63 -12.74 4.27 -15.40
N GLU A 64 -12.77 5.28 -14.54
CA GLU A 64 -13.57 6.50 -14.72
C GLU A 64 -13.17 7.28 -15.98
N LEU A 65 -11.90 7.22 -16.38
CA LEU A 65 -11.39 7.77 -17.64
C LEU A 65 -11.65 6.85 -18.86
N GLY A 66 -12.36 5.73 -18.68
CA GLY A 66 -12.75 4.80 -19.75
C GLY A 66 -11.69 3.75 -20.09
N GLU A 67 -10.60 3.65 -19.32
CA GLU A 67 -9.59 2.61 -19.54
C GLU A 67 -10.06 1.26 -19.01
N GLN A 68 -9.57 0.16 -19.61
CA GLN A 68 -9.88 -1.21 -19.20
C GLN A 68 -8.60 -2.05 -19.19
N ASN A 69 -8.60 -3.13 -18.38
CA ASN A 69 -7.44 -4.00 -18.22
C ASN A 69 -6.17 -3.20 -17.84
N VAL A 70 -6.35 -2.20 -16.97
CA VAL A 70 -5.35 -1.20 -16.61
C VAL A 70 -4.12 -1.86 -15.99
N LEU A 71 -4.33 -2.84 -15.10
CA LEU A 71 -3.25 -3.58 -14.47
C LEU A 71 -2.34 -4.23 -15.53
N TYR A 72 -2.92 -4.87 -16.54
CA TYR A 72 -2.16 -5.54 -17.61
C TYR A 72 -1.44 -4.53 -18.50
N HIS A 73 -2.16 -3.53 -19.03
CA HIS A 73 -1.63 -2.64 -20.06
C HIS A 73 -0.68 -1.55 -19.54
N ARG A 74 -0.90 -1.06 -18.30
CA ARG A 74 -0.11 0.04 -17.77
C ARG A 74 1.00 -0.38 -16.82
N TYR A 75 0.74 -1.39 -15.98
CA TYR A 75 1.59 -1.62 -14.79
C TYR A 75 2.38 -2.91 -14.85
N LEU A 76 1.82 -3.97 -15.40
CA LEU A 76 2.36 -5.32 -15.25
C LEU A 76 3.79 -5.45 -15.78
N LYS A 77 4.09 -4.86 -16.94
CA LYS A 77 5.42 -4.87 -17.55
C LYS A 77 6.44 -4.15 -16.66
N ASN A 78 6.08 -2.98 -16.14
CA ASN A 78 6.95 -2.18 -15.28
C ASN A 78 7.23 -2.88 -13.96
N PHE A 79 6.23 -3.49 -13.34
CA PHE A 79 6.41 -4.29 -12.13
C PHE A 79 7.35 -5.48 -12.36
N TYR A 80 7.18 -6.15 -13.49
CA TYR A 80 8.05 -7.26 -13.86
C TYR A 80 9.51 -6.81 -14.06
N GLN A 81 9.73 -5.73 -14.79
CA GLN A 81 11.06 -5.17 -15.03
C GLN A 81 11.74 -4.70 -13.75
N ALA A 82 10.98 -4.14 -12.80
CA ALA A 82 11.47 -3.75 -11.50
C ALA A 82 11.73 -4.94 -10.54
N GLY A 83 11.34 -6.16 -10.92
CA GLY A 83 11.52 -7.36 -10.08
C GLY A 83 10.55 -7.44 -8.90
N ILE A 84 9.43 -6.73 -8.95
CA ILE A 84 8.42 -6.75 -7.89
C ILE A 84 7.75 -8.12 -7.85
N ARG A 85 7.62 -8.69 -6.65
CA ARG A 85 6.97 -9.99 -6.43
C ARG A 85 5.71 -9.87 -5.61
N VAL A 86 5.64 -8.88 -4.74
CA VAL A 86 4.50 -8.62 -3.88
C VAL A 86 4.22 -7.13 -3.84
N ILE A 87 2.94 -6.79 -3.93
CA ILE A 87 2.42 -5.43 -3.73
C ILE A 87 1.35 -5.49 -2.65
N ALA A 88 1.49 -4.70 -1.59
CA ALA A 88 0.40 -4.40 -0.69
C ALA A 88 -0.39 -3.22 -1.26
N SER A 89 -1.53 -3.53 -1.87
CA SER A 89 -2.44 -2.51 -2.41
C SER A 89 -3.29 -1.93 -1.30
N SER A 90 -3.16 -0.62 -1.09
CA SER A 90 -4.02 0.13 -0.18
C SER A 90 -5.44 0.25 -0.74
N ILE A 91 -6.42 0.19 0.17
CA ILE A 91 -7.81 0.59 -0.05
C ILE A 91 -8.01 1.84 0.80
N TYR A 92 -8.08 2.97 0.15
CA TYR A 92 -8.16 4.28 0.77
C TYR A 92 -9.48 4.96 0.44
N VAL A 93 -10.05 5.68 1.42
CA VAL A 93 -11.26 6.49 1.22
C VAL A 93 -10.92 7.97 1.38
N ALA A 94 -11.09 8.73 0.31
CA ALA A 94 -10.81 10.16 0.31
C ALA A 94 -11.78 10.95 1.19
N ASN A 95 -11.37 12.15 1.64
CA ASN A 95 -12.20 13.00 2.50
C ASN A 95 -13.56 13.37 1.88
N CYS A 96 -13.63 13.49 0.55
CA CYS A 96 -14.87 13.78 -0.16
C CYS A 96 -15.85 12.59 -0.22
N ASP A 97 -15.38 11.37 0.09
CA ASP A 97 -16.15 10.13 -0.05
C ASP A 97 -16.54 9.51 1.29
N LEU A 98 -16.26 10.20 2.42
CA LEU A 98 -16.50 9.65 3.77
C LEU A 98 -17.97 9.30 4.01
N ASP A 99 -18.92 10.05 3.47
CA ASP A 99 -20.36 9.76 3.58
C ASP A 99 -20.75 8.42 2.92
N HIS A 100 -19.92 7.91 2.01
CA HIS A 100 -20.10 6.66 1.29
C HIS A 100 -18.94 5.69 1.48
N ALA A 101 -18.17 5.84 2.57
CA ALA A 101 -16.90 5.17 2.80
C ALA A 101 -16.99 3.64 2.64
N TRP A 102 -18.03 3.00 3.18
CA TRP A 102 -18.20 1.55 3.07
C TRP A 102 -18.41 1.09 1.62
N ALA A 103 -19.30 1.76 0.90
CA ALA A 103 -19.58 1.43 -0.50
C ALA A 103 -18.35 1.67 -1.39
N ASN A 104 -17.61 2.75 -1.14
CA ASN A 104 -16.38 3.08 -1.85
C ASN A 104 -15.30 2.02 -1.62
N ALA A 105 -15.06 1.62 -0.36
CA ALA A 105 -14.08 0.57 -0.05
C ALA A 105 -14.41 -0.76 -0.76
N LEU A 106 -15.68 -1.20 -0.70
CA LEU A 106 -16.11 -2.43 -1.38
C LEU A 106 -15.99 -2.33 -2.89
N MET A 107 -16.27 -1.17 -3.47
CA MET A 107 -16.13 -0.92 -4.91
C MET A 107 -14.66 -1.04 -5.34
N GLN A 108 -13.71 -0.42 -4.62
CA GLN A 108 -12.28 -0.52 -4.89
C GLN A 108 -11.81 -1.99 -4.83
N ILE A 109 -12.19 -2.73 -3.78
CA ILE A 109 -11.86 -4.16 -3.63
C ILE A 109 -12.41 -4.98 -4.80
N LYS A 110 -13.67 -4.75 -5.19
CA LYS A 110 -14.31 -5.45 -6.31
C LYS A 110 -13.61 -5.16 -7.62
N LEU A 111 -13.29 -3.90 -7.89
CA LEU A 111 -12.62 -3.50 -9.12
C LEU A 111 -11.22 -4.12 -9.22
N LEU A 112 -10.40 -4.02 -8.18
CA LEU A 112 -9.06 -4.61 -8.19
C LEU A 112 -9.12 -6.14 -8.38
N LYS A 113 -10.06 -6.83 -7.75
CA LYS A 113 -10.26 -8.27 -7.98
C LYS A 113 -10.67 -8.58 -9.42
N GLY A 114 -11.49 -7.72 -10.03
CA GLY A 114 -11.85 -7.80 -11.44
C GLY A 114 -10.64 -7.63 -12.34
N GLU A 115 -9.82 -6.63 -12.09
CA GLU A 115 -8.56 -6.37 -12.83
C GLU A 115 -7.57 -7.55 -12.74
N ILE A 116 -7.46 -8.21 -11.58
CA ILE A 116 -6.64 -9.43 -11.44
C ILE A 116 -7.16 -10.54 -12.37
N VAL A 117 -8.49 -10.72 -12.44
CA VAL A 117 -9.10 -11.75 -13.31
C VAL A 117 -8.85 -11.43 -14.78
N THR A 118 -9.13 -10.21 -15.21
CA THR A 118 -8.95 -9.80 -16.62
C THR A 118 -7.48 -9.80 -17.01
N CYS A 119 -6.58 -9.37 -16.14
CA CYS A 119 -5.14 -9.44 -16.32
C CYS A 119 -4.67 -10.90 -16.57
N ASN A 120 -5.14 -11.85 -15.77
CA ASN A 120 -4.80 -13.26 -15.95
C ASN A 120 -5.35 -13.83 -17.28
N LEU A 121 -6.52 -13.39 -17.74
CA LEU A 121 -7.04 -13.77 -19.05
C LEU A 121 -6.18 -13.22 -20.18
N GLU A 122 -5.72 -11.99 -20.08
CA GLU A 122 -4.81 -11.40 -21.08
C GLU A 122 -3.45 -12.10 -21.07
N LEU A 123 -2.88 -12.43 -19.91
CA LEU A 123 -1.65 -13.22 -19.81
C LEU A 123 -1.76 -14.58 -20.52
N GLN A 124 -2.91 -15.26 -20.40
CA GLN A 124 -3.15 -16.55 -21.08
C GLN A 124 -3.30 -16.40 -22.61
N ARG A 125 -3.81 -15.26 -23.08
CA ARG A 125 -4.01 -14.96 -24.50
C ARG A 125 -2.76 -14.39 -25.18
N SER A 126 -1.91 -13.74 -24.38
CA SER A 126 -0.74 -13.05 -24.88
C SER A 126 0.20 -14.02 -25.60
N ARG A 127 0.61 -13.63 -26.81
CA ARG A 127 1.67 -14.27 -27.58
C ARG A 127 2.99 -13.48 -27.48
N GLU A 128 3.09 -12.61 -26.50
CA GLU A 128 4.29 -11.80 -26.31
C GLU A 128 5.51 -12.69 -26.09
N LYS A 129 6.57 -12.37 -26.82
CA LYS A 129 7.86 -13.06 -26.70
C LYS A 129 8.68 -12.55 -25.51
N GLU A 130 8.28 -11.43 -24.93
CA GLU A 130 8.95 -10.85 -23.78
C GLU A 130 8.51 -11.55 -22.49
N PRO A 131 9.44 -11.79 -21.57
CA PRO A 131 9.10 -12.38 -20.29
C PRO A 131 8.22 -11.44 -19.47
N LEU A 132 7.07 -11.92 -19.05
CA LEU A 132 6.14 -11.28 -18.12
C LEU A 132 5.83 -12.24 -16.97
N TYR A 133 5.00 -11.79 -16.03
CA TYR A 133 4.42 -12.69 -15.06
C TYR A 133 3.57 -13.76 -15.74
N GLU A 134 3.59 -14.97 -15.18
CA GLU A 134 2.72 -16.06 -15.61
C GLU A 134 1.31 -15.88 -15.03
N ARG A 135 1.23 -15.27 -13.85
CA ARG A 135 -0.03 -15.08 -13.13
C ARG A 135 0.05 -13.96 -12.09
N VAL A 136 -1.07 -13.30 -11.87
CA VAL A 136 -1.32 -12.39 -10.76
C VAL A 136 -2.22 -13.08 -9.74
N LEU A 137 -1.84 -13.04 -8.46
CA LEU A 137 -2.52 -13.72 -7.36
C LEU A 137 -2.98 -12.73 -6.30
N LEU A 138 -4.17 -12.97 -5.74
CA LEU A 138 -4.58 -12.34 -4.50
C LEU A 138 -4.01 -13.14 -3.32
N ILE A 139 -3.16 -12.52 -2.50
CA ILE A 139 -2.60 -13.12 -1.29
C ILE A 139 -3.67 -13.15 -0.20
N ARG A 140 -4.04 -14.35 0.24
CA ARG A 140 -5.06 -14.55 1.28
C ARG A 140 -4.53 -15.26 2.53
N SER A 141 -3.30 -15.78 2.47
CA SER A 141 -2.71 -16.54 3.56
C SER A 141 -1.19 -16.37 3.62
N ARG A 142 -0.62 -16.71 4.78
CA ARG A 142 0.85 -16.82 4.94
C ARG A 142 1.47 -17.83 3.97
N GLN A 143 0.72 -18.88 3.63
CA GLN A 143 1.19 -19.90 2.67
C GLN A 143 1.28 -19.34 1.25
N ASP A 144 0.32 -18.49 0.83
CA ASP A 144 0.39 -17.81 -0.47
C ASP A 144 1.64 -16.93 -0.55
N LEU A 145 1.87 -16.12 0.49
CA LEU A 145 3.03 -15.25 0.58
C LEU A 145 4.34 -16.07 0.59
N ALA A 146 4.41 -17.13 1.40
CA ALA A 146 5.60 -17.97 1.51
C ALA A 146 5.95 -18.60 0.15
N LYS A 147 4.96 -19.09 -0.61
CA LYS A 147 5.17 -19.65 -1.94
C LYS A 147 5.70 -18.63 -2.95
N LEU A 148 5.20 -17.39 -2.88
CA LEU A 148 5.67 -16.29 -3.75
C LEU A 148 7.11 -15.88 -3.45
N LEU A 149 7.50 -15.91 -2.18
CA LEU A 149 8.82 -15.49 -1.71
C LEU A 149 9.84 -16.64 -1.65
N ASP A 150 9.43 -17.88 -1.92
CA ASP A 150 10.34 -19.03 -1.93
C ASP A 150 11.36 -18.90 -3.07
N GLN A 151 12.63 -18.71 -2.68
CA GLN A 151 13.73 -18.57 -3.62
C GLN A 151 13.96 -19.79 -4.51
N LYS A 152 13.48 -20.98 -4.11
CA LYS A 152 13.53 -22.20 -4.93
C LYS A 152 12.55 -22.15 -6.10
N ASN A 153 11.58 -21.22 -6.05
CA ASN A 153 10.54 -21.04 -7.07
C ASN A 153 10.85 -19.87 -8.02
N THR A 154 12.14 -19.59 -8.27
CA THR A 154 12.58 -18.49 -9.15
C THR A 154 12.12 -18.64 -10.60
N GLU A 155 11.76 -19.86 -11.01
CA GLU A 155 11.22 -20.13 -12.35
C GLU A 155 9.76 -19.65 -12.50
N LYS A 156 8.98 -19.64 -11.41
CA LYS A 156 7.59 -19.15 -11.45
C LYS A 156 7.54 -17.64 -11.27
N ARG A 157 7.11 -17.00 -12.32
CA ARG A 157 6.97 -15.54 -12.39
C ARG A 157 5.55 -15.14 -11.99
N GLU A 158 5.27 -15.14 -10.69
CA GLU A 158 3.97 -14.74 -10.15
C GLU A 158 4.08 -13.40 -9.42
N LEU A 159 3.08 -12.54 -9.61
CA LEU A 159 2.88 -11.31 -8.85
C LEU A 159 1.81 -11.55 -7.80
N GLY A 160 2.12 -11.29 -6.53
CA GLY A 160 1.16 -11.33 -5.44
C GLY A 160 0.62 -9.94 -5.11
N ILE A 161 -0.69 -9.80 -4.98
CA ILE A 161 -1.34 -8.57 -4.49
C ILE A 161 -1.97 -8.89 -3.14
N LEU A 162 -1.58 -8.14 -2.11
CA LEU A 162 -2.12 -8.18 -0.76
C LEU A 162 -3.03 -6.97 -0.57
N LEU A 163 -4.28 -7.18 -0.16
CA LEU A 163 -5.19 -6.08 0.15
C LEU A 163 -5.05 -5.66 1.60
N TYR A 164 -4.96 -4.36 1.85
CA TYR A 164 -5.09 -3.81 3.19
C TYR A 164 -5.80 -2.46 3.18
N MET A 165 -6.37 -2.08 4.33
CA MET A 165 -7.07 -0.81 4.47
C MET A 165 -6.12 0.28 4.92
N GLU A 166 -6.05 1.38 4.21
CA GLU A 166 -5.36 2.59 4.64
C GLU A 166 -6.38 3.54 5.31
N GLY A 167 -6.61 3.29 6.58
CA GLY A 167 -7.70 3.87 7.34
C GLY A 167 -8.97 3.00 7.32
N LEU A 168 -9.60 2.92 8.47
CA LEU A 168 -10.83 2.15 8.68
C LEU A 168 -12.07 3.06 8.81
N ASP A 169 -12.05 4.25 8.23
CA ASP A 169 -13.21 5.13 8.19
C ASP A 169 -14.47 4.43 7.67
N CYS A 170 -14.28 3.47 6.77
CA CYS A 170 -15.39 2.71 6.17
C CYS A 170 -16.15 1.82 7.14
N ILE A 171 -15.55 1.43 8.28
CA ILE A 171 -16.27 0.64 9.28
C ILE A 171 -16.93 1.54 10.35
N GLY A 172 -16.44 2.78 10.54
CA GLY A 172 -16.88 3.64 11.64
C GLY A 172 -16.67 2.94 12.98
N GLU A 173 -17.73 2.76 13.75
CA GLU A 173 -17.73 2.01 15.02
C GLU A 173 -18.19 0.55 14.88
N GLU A 174 -18.50 0.10 13.67
CA GLU A 174 -19.04 -1.24 13.40
C GLU A 174 -17.91 -2.26 13.18
N THR A 175 -17.28 -2.71 14.26
CA THR A 175 -16.13 -3.64 14.23
C THR A 175 -16.44 -4.98 13.52
N ASP A 176 -17.69 -5.40 13.47
CA ASP A 176 -18.12 -6.61 12.75
C ASP A 176 -17.89 -6.51 11.22
N ARG A 177 -17.83 -5.31 10.67
CA ARG A 177 -17.47 -5.09 9.26
C ARG A 177 -16.06 -5.57 8.90
N LEU A 178 -15.17 -5.73 9.90
CA LEU A 178 -13.85 -6.34 9.69
C LEU A 178 -13.94 -7.78 9.18
N GLU A 179 -14.93 -8.55 9.63
CA GLU A 179 -15.13 -9.92 9.14
C GLU A 179 -15.51 -9.95 7.66
N GLU A 180 -16.31 -8.97 7.22
CA GLU A 180 -16.63 -8.84 5.79
C GLU A 180 -15.40 -8.46 4.98
N LEU A 181 -14.62 -7.46 5.42
CA LEU A 181 -13.36 -7.10 4.77
C LEU A 181 -12.40 -8.30 4.69
N PHE A 182 -12.27 -9.08 5.76
CA PHE A 182 -11.46 -10.30 5.78
C PHE A 182 -11.97 -11.34 4.76
N ARG A 183 -13.30 -11.55 4.69
CA ARG A 183 -13.93 -12.45 3.69
C ARG A 183 -13.68 -11.95 2.26
N GLN A 184 -13.65 -10.64 2.05
CA GLN A 184 -13.32 -10.03 0.76
C GLN A 184 -11.84 -10.19 0.37
N GLY A 185 -10.95 -10.55 1.29
CA GLY A 185 -9.54 -10.81 1.05
C GLY A 185 -8.59 -9.80 1.65
N VAL A 186 -9.09 -8.81 2.40
CA VAL A 186 -8.24 -7.88 3.15
C VAL A 186 -7.49 -8.61 4.25
N ARG A 187 -6.20 -8.31 4.43
CA ARG A 187 -5.33 -9.00 5.39
C ARG A 187 -4.60 -8.08 6.35
N GLY A 188 -4.84 -6.78 6.27
CA GLY A 188 -4.30 -5.80 7.20
C GLY A 188 -5.05 -4.49 7.18
N ALA A 189 -4.81 -3.65 8.17
CA ALA A 189 -5.40 -2.33 8.24
C ALA A 189 -4.55 -1.36 9.06
N ALA A 190 -4.50 -0.09 8.62
CA ALA A 190 -4.25 1.06 9.48
C ALA A 190 -5.58 1.52 10.08
N LEU A 191 -5.60 1.94 11.34
CA LEU A 191 -6.84 2.35 12.00
C LEU A 191 -7.42 3.64 11.40
N THR A 192 -6.56 4.58 11.08
CA THR A 192 -6.91 5.89 10.51
C THR A 192 -5.89 6.30 9.46
N TRP A 193 -6.29 7.23 8.60
CA TRP A 193 -5.38 8.01 7.78
C TRP A 193 -4.91 9.26 8.58
N SER A 194 -4.38 10.29 7.92
CA SER A 194 -3.90 11.54 8.56
C SER A 194 -5.05 12.43 9.06
N ARG A 195 -6.05 11.85 9.74
CA ARG A 195 -7.22 12.53 10.33
C ARG A 195 -7.61 11.90 11.67
N LYS A 196 -8.47 12.57 12.42
CA LYS A 196 -9.13 11.98 13.58
C LYS A 196 -10.44 11.36 13.10
N ASP A 197 -10.65 10.11 13.45
CA ASP A 197 -11.87 9.36 13.16
C ASP A 197 -12.48 8.71 14.42
N ALA A 198 -13.40 7.75 14.23
CA ALA A 198 -14.07 7.05 15.32
C ALA A 198 -13.12 6.13 16.11
N LEU A 199 -12.00 5.69 15.52
CA LEU A 199 -11.11 4.67 16.06
C LEU A 199 -9.84 5.26 16.67
N ALA A 200 -9.27 6.28 16.03
CA ALA A 200 -7.97 6.81 16.41
C ALA A 200 -7.76 8.26 15.98
N THR A 201 -6.66 8.82 16.45
CA THR A 201 -6.16 10.11 15.98
C THR A 201 -4.95 9.88 15.07
N GLY A 202 -5.07 10.32 13.82
CA GLY A 202 -3.98 10.27 12.86
C GLY A 202 -2.93 11.37 13.08
N CYS A 203 -1.87 11.33 12.28
CA CYS A 203 -0.76 12.28 12.33
C CYS A 203 -1.11 13.68 11.76
N CYS A 204 -2.37 14.09 11.83
CA CYS A 204 -2.81 15.42 11.42
C CYS A 204 -2.20 16.53 12.30
N LYS A 205 -2.01 17.69 11.70
CA LYS A 205 -1.43 18.85 12.40
C LYS A 205 -2.52 19.65 13.12
N ALA A 206 -2.33 19.92 14.42
CA ALA A 206 -3.10 20.96 15.13
C ALA A 206 -2.61 22.36 14.77
N SER A 207 -1.29 22.48 14.47
CA SER A 207 -0.59 23.67 14.01
C SER A 207 0.69 23.23 13.31
N GLU A 208 1.47 24.19 12.77
CA GLU A 208 2.72 23.88 12.05
C GLU A 208 3.73 23.03 12.86
N HIS A 209 3.65 23.07 14.20
CA HIS A 209 4.62 22.41 15.08
C HIS A 209 4.00 21.44 16.10
N ARG A 210 2.71 21.09 16.00
CA ARG A 210 2.06 20.21 16.97
C ARG A 210 1.10 19.23 16.30
N GLN A 211 1.20 17.97 16.71
CA GLN A 211 0.17 16.96 16.41
C GLN A 211 -1.09 17.24 17.25
N ILE A 212 -2.24 16.81 16.74
CA ILE A 212 -3.45 16.69 17.54
C ILE A 212 -3.23 15.61 18.59
N ARG A 213 -3.53 15.90 19.85
CA ARG A 213 -3.42 14.95 20.95
C ARG A 213 -4.59 13.98 20.96
N GLY A 214 -4.35 12.81 21.52
CA GLY A 214 -5.29 11.71 21.62
C GLY A 214 -4.78 10.51 20.86
N GLY A 215 -4.97 9.32 21.41
CA GLY A 215 -4.53 8.05 20.81
C GLY A 215 -5.70 7.30 20.25
N LEU A 216 -5.79 6.02 20.64
CA LEU A 216 -6.90 5.15 20.30
C LEU A 216 -8.15 5.50 21.13
N THR A 217 -9.31 5.37 20.52
CA THR A 217 -10.58 5.35 21.25
C THR A 217 -10.82 3.96 21.87
N GLU A 218 -11.86 3.79 22.69
CA GLU A 218 -12.26 2.46 23.14
C GLU A 218 -12.59 1.54 21.97
N LYS A 219 -13.27 2.07 20.94
CA LYS A 219 -13.54 1.36 19.69
C LYS A 219 -12.28 1.05 18.90
N GLY A 220 -11.31 1.93 18.87
CA GLY A 220 -9.99 1.67 18.29
C GLY A 220 -9.27 0.51 18.98
N MET A 221 -9.31 0.44 20.31
CA MET A 221 -8.72 -0.68 21.06
C MET A 221 -9.46 -2.00 20.82
N GLU A 222 -10.79 -1.97 20.70
CA GLU A 222 -11.61 -3.13 20.32
C GLU A 222 -11.27 -3.60 18.91
N THR A 223 -11.12 -2.65 17.97
CA THR A 223 -10.74 -2.92 16.58
C THR A 223 -9.36 -3.58 16.47
N VAL A 224 -8.37 -3.13 17.26
CA VAL A 224 -7.05 -3.78 17.30
C VAL A 224 -7.15 -5.24 17.72
N ARG A 225 -7.91 -5.54 18.79
CA ARG A 225 -8.12 -6.93 19.25
C ARG A 225 -8.81 -7.77 18.16
N LYS A 226 -9.80 -7.20 17.47
CA LYS A 226 -10.51 -7.89 16.40
C LYS A 226 -9.61 -8.18 15.20
N LEU A 227 -8.71 -7.25 14.84
CA LEU A 227 -7.69 -7.49 13.81
C LEU A 227 -6.78 -8.68 14.19
N GLU A 228 -6.32 -8.73 15.45
CA GLU A 228 -5.51 -9.85 15.94
C GLU A 228 -6.27 -11.19 15.91
N GLU A 229 -7.56 -11.22 16.32
CA GLU A 229 -8.43 -12.40 16.24
C GLU A 229 -8.58 -12.92 14.82
N LEU A 230 -8.76 -12.02 13.85
CA LEU A 230 -8.87 -12.34 12.43
C LEU A 230 -7.53 -12.66 11.77
N ASN A 231 -6.41 -12.57 12.49
CA ASN A 231 -5.05 -12.71 11.94
C ASN A 231 -4.75 -11.70 10.81
N MET A 232 -5.30 -10.50 10.92
CA MET A 232 -4.96 -9.37 10.08
C MET A 232 -3.80 -8.60 10.71
N PHE A 233 -2.85 -8.12 9.89
CA PHE A 233 -1.79 -7.28 10.42
C PHE A 233 -2.29 -5.86 10.71
N LEU A 234 -1.75 -5.23 11.75
CA LEU A 234 -1.98 -3.84 12.07
C LEU A 234 -0.85 -2.98 11.48
N ASP A 235 -1.21 -1.92 10.75
CA ASP A 235 -0.29 -0.91 10.26
C ASP A 235 -0.40 0.35 11.12
N VAL A 236 0.72 0.83 11.65
CA VAL A 236 0.78 2.06 12.44
C VAL A 236 1.14 3.29 11.61
N SER A 237 1.32 3.14 10.30
CA SER A 237 1.43 4.27 9.40
C SER A 237 0.22 5.18 9.56
N HIS A 238 0.44 6.50 9.57
CA HIS A 238 -0.56 7.54 9.83
C HIS A 238 -1.03 7.71 11.28
N LEU A 239 -0.77 6.81 12.22
CA LEU A 239 -1.08 7.09 13.63
C LEU A 239 -0.22 8.25 14.15
N ASN A 240 -0.80 9.04 15.07
CA ASN A 240 -0.02 9.99 15.85
C ASN A 240 0.81 9.26 16.94
N ASP A 241 1.67 10.01 17.64
CA ASP A 241 2.57 9.43 18.65
C ASP A 241 1.82 8.83 19.85
N ASP A 242 0.67 9.42 20.22
CA ASP A 242 -0.17 8.88 21.29
C ASP A 242 -0.78 7.54 20.87
N GLY A 243 -1.32 7.46 19.64
CA GLY A 243 -1.88 6.23 19.06
C GLY A 243 -0.85 5.12 18.91
N PHE A 244 0.36 5.45 18.46
CA PHE A 244 1.47 4.49 18.42
C PHE A 244 1.77 3.93 19.81
N THR A 245 1.79 4.80 20.84
CA THR A 245 2.04 4.39 22.23
C THR A 245 0.94 3.46 22.75
N ASP A 246 -0.32 3.75 22.42
CA ASP A 246 -1.45 2.90 22.82
C ASP A 246 -1.37 1.53 22.13
N VAL A 247 -1.05 1.48 20.84
CA VAL A 247 -0.81 0.22 20.11
C VAL A 247 0.26 -0.62 20.81
N CYS A 248 1.41 -0.02 21.17
CA CYS A 248 2.47 -0.73 21.89
C CYS A 248 2.02 -1.33 23.23
N ARG A 249 1.00 -0.76 23.87
CA ARG A 249 0.49 -1.24 25.17
C ARG A 249 -0.49 -2.37 25.05
N ILE A 250 -1.28 -2.41 23.97
CA ILE A 250 -2.43 -3.32 23.87
C ILE A 250 -2.21 -4.50 22.93
N THR A 251 -1.29 -4.36 21.93
CA THR A 251 -1.03 -5.45 20.98
C THR A 251 -0.29 -6.61 21.64
N THR A 252 -0.67 -7.82 21.23
CA THR A 252 -0.03 -9.08 21.61
C THR A 252 0.74 -9.70 20.45
N ARG A 253 0.63 -9.13 19.25
CA ARG A 253 1.26 -9.59 18.01
C ARG A 253 2.09 -8.49 17.38
N PRO A 254 3.07 -8.84 16.54
CA PRO A 254 3.80 -7.86 15.76
C PRO A 254 2.89 -7.02 14.89
N PHE A 255 3.20 -5.73 14.80
CA PHE A 255 2.57 -4.76 13.89
C PHE A 255 3.62 -4.15 12.97
N VAL A 256 3.21 -3.44 11.93
CA VAL A 256 4.09 -2.91 10.90
C VAL A 256 3.91 -1.41 10.70
N ALA A 257 4.89 -0.78 10.08
CA ALA A 257 4.77 0.54 9.48
C ALA A 257 5.08 0.39 7.99
N THR A 258 4.04 0.30 7.17
CA THR A 258 4.18 -0.03 5.75
C THR A 258 4.88 1.07 4.95
N HIS A 259 4.64 2.35 5.32
CA HIS A 259 5.13 3.52 4.58
C HIS A 259 5.42 4.72 5.49
N SER A 260 6.33 4.55 6.44
CA SER A 260 6.84 5.61 7.32
C SER A 260 8.35 5.72 7.21
N ASN A 261 8.89 6.93 7.34
CA ASN A 261 10.32 7.21 7.30
C ASN A 261 10.85 7.59 8.69
N SER A 262 12.13 7.96 8.76
CA SER A 262 12.78 8.43 9.98
C SER A 262 12.50 9.93 10.21
N ARG A 263 11.99 10.26 11.40
CA ARG A 263 11.80 11.66 11.82
C ARG A 263 13.14 12.37 12.03
N THR A 264 14.17 11.65 12.42
CA THR A 264 15.53 12.18 12.56
C THR A 264 16.11 12.65 11.22
N ILE A 265 15.76 11.98 10.11
CA ILE A 265 16.21 12.38 8.76
C ILE A 265 15.35 13.51 8.21
N TYR A 266 14.06 13.44 8.40
CA TYR A 266 13.12 14.49 7.96
C TYR A 266 12.06 14.69 9.04
N ASP A 267 12.14 15.84 9.73
CA ASP A 267 11.25 16.18 10.83
C ASP A 267 9.82 16.46 10.34
N ASN A 268 9.06 15.39 10.29
CA ASN A 268 7.65 15.40 9.91
C ASN A 268 6.88 14.45 10.84
N TYR A 269 5.73 14.86 11.30
CA TYR A 269 4.85 14.06 12.17
C TYR A 269 4.41 12.73 11.55
N ARG A 270 4.46 12.62 10.23
CA ARG A 270 4.18 11.39 9.50
C ARG A 270 5.26 10.33 9.67
N ASN A 271 6.46 10.75 10.10
CA ASN A 271 7.62 9.90 10.27
C ASN A 271 7.73 9.38 11.72
N LEU A 272 8.36 8.23 11.87
CA LEU A 272 8.61 7.59 13.15
C LEU A 272 9.85 8.17 13.82
N THR A 273 9.80 8.32 15.14
CA THR A 273 10.99 8.58 15.95
C THR A 273 11.87 7.34 16.03
N ASP A 274 13.16 7.52 16.36
CA ASP A 274 14.09 6.40 16.56
C ASP A 274 13.58 5.44 17.64
N GLY A 275 12.97 5.94 18.72
CA GLY A 275 12.35 5.13 19.75
C GLY A 275 11.17 4.28 19.26
N GLN A 276 10.35 4.83 18.38
CA GLN A 276 9.25 4.08 17.73
C GLN A 276 9.79 3.00 16.79
N MET A 277 10.82 3.30 15.98
CA MET A 277 11.47 2.32 15.12
C MET A 277 12.12 1.18 15.94
N GLN A 278 12.75 1.50 17.07
CA GLN A 278 13.29 0.49 18.00
C GLN A 278 12.18 -0.42 18.55
N LYS A 279 11.01 0.15 18.89
CA LYS A 279 9.86 -0.64 19.34
C LYS A 279 9.34 -1.59 18.26
N LEU A 280 9.27 -1.15 17.01
CA LEU A 280 8.91 -2.01 15.87
C LEU A 280 9.92 -3.17 15.70
N ALA A 281 11.20 -2.91 15.84
CA ALA A 281 12.25 -3.91 15.65
C ALA A 281 12.33 -4.95 16.79
N GLN A 282 11.70 -4.69 17.93
CA GLN A 282 11.72 -5.57 19.12
C GLN A 282 10.57 -6.58 19.17
N GLN A 283 9.68 -6.61 18.19
CA GLN A 283 8.47 -7.45 18.18
C GLN A 283 8.62 -8.81 17.50
#